data_6590e512d0ea0903b4f1e718dcfd0644
#
_entry.id   6590e512d0ea0903b4f1e718dcfd0644
#
_cell.length_a   1.000
_cell.length_b   1.000
_cell.length_c   1.000
_cell.angle_alpha   90.00
_cell.angle_beta   90.00
_cell.angle_gamma   90.00
#
_symmetry.space_group_name_H-M   'P 1'
#
loop_
_entity.id
_entity.type
_entity.pdbx_description
1 polymer ?
#
loop_
_entity_poly.entity_id
_entity_poly.type
_entity_poly.pdbx_seq_one_letter_code
_entity_poly.pdbx_strand_id
1 'polypeptide(L)'
;MLIIAHRGNYKGVCPTKENSVEALRFCLERGWGIEIDIRRTPNGEYYISHDPSILNKNNHADVYCHLFRQYPDRIIALNLKEFGYEIELIEYLNKNNITSQVFLFDMELIEPEFGQTAKLLRQLDAEIKIAARVSDRNEPIERALSIESASIIWLDEFDNLWLTNDDIQKIKEARKVIYAISPEIHGFPMGQVYQRWEQFYTWGVNGICTDYADELELTIKSWLG
;
A
#
# COMPACT_ATOMS: atom_id res chain seq x y z
N MET A 1 15.65 -0.02 -2.94
CA MET A 1 14.31 0.57 -2.80
C MET A 1 13.28 -0.42 -3.33
N LEU A 2 12.19 -0.68 -2.59
CA LEU A 2 11.10 -1.56 -3.00
C LEU A 2 10.22 -0.88 -4.06
N ILE A 3 9.73 -1.65 -5.03
CA ILE A 3 8.68 -1.23 -5.95
C ILE A 3 7.39 -1.91 -5.52
N ILE A 4 6.30 -1.15 -5.42
CA ILE A 4 4.95 -1.64 -5.14
C ILE A 4 4.09 -1.29 -6.36
N ALA A 5 3.54 -2.29 -7.04
CA ALA A 5 2.68 -2.07 -8.20
C ALA A 5 1.25 -1.75 -7.73
N HIS A 6 0.79 -0.52 -7.97
CA HIS A 6 -0.56 -0.05 -7.63
C HIS A 6 -1.60 -0.84 -8.42
N ARG A 7 -2.46 -1.61 -7.74
CA ARG A 7 -3.45 -2.52 -8.34
C ARG A 7 -2.89 -3.49 -9.40
N GLY A 8 -1.57 -3.76 -9.33
CA GLY A 8 -0.90 -4.58 -10.33
C GLY A 8 -0.58 -3.87 -11.64
N ASN A 9 -0.74 -2.56 -11.75
CA ASN A 9 -0.30 -1.78 -12.88
C ASN A 9 1.24 -1.75 -12.97
N TYR A 10 1.79 -1.83 -14.15
CA TYR A 10 3.24 -1.82 -14.35
C TYR A 10 3.73 -1.02 -15.59
N LYS A 11 2.82 -0.68 -16.48
CA LYS A 11 3.06 0.16 -17.69
C LYS A 11 2.03 1.27 -17.82
N GLY A 12 1.55 1.80 -16.71
CA GLY A 12 0.45 2.74 -16.61
C GLY A 12 -0.87 2.06 -16.32
N VAL A 13 -1.87 2.88 -16.03
CA VAL A 13 -3.22 2.44 -15.67
C VAL A 13 -3.84 1.59 -16.77
N CYS A 14 -4.30 0.39 -16.41
CA CYS A 14 -5.02 -0.51 -17.30
C CYS A 14 -6.30 -1.03 -16.63
N PRO A 15 -7.44 -0.33 -16.72
CA PRO A 15 -8.65 -0.64 -15.95
C PRO A 15 -9.17 -2.08 -16.13
N THR A 16 -8.90 -2.70 -17.28
CA THR A 16 -9.30 -4.11 -17.54
C THR A 16 -8.39 -5.14 -16.90
N LYS A 17 -7.21 -4.72 -16.40
CA LYS A 17 -6.21 -5.58 -15.76
C LYS A 17 -5.99 -5.25 -14.29
N GLU A 18 -6.40 -4.08 -13.83
CA GLU A 18 -6.30 -3.71 -12.42
C GLU A 18 -6.88 -4.79 -11.52
N ASN A 19 -6.17 -5.09 -10.44
CA ASN A 19 -6.54 -6.13 -9.49
C ASN A 19 -6.76 -7.53 -10.10
N SER A 20 -6.33 -7.78 -11.36
CA SER A 20 -6.43 -9.14 -11.91
C SER A 20 -5.32 -10.04 -11.36
N VAL A 21 -5.66 -11.32 -11.13
CA VAL A 21 -4.69 -12.31 -10.65
C VAL A 21 -3.48 -12.43 -11.59
N GLU A 22 -3.68 -12.27 -12.91
CA GLU A 22 -2.62 -12.30 -13.90
C GLU A 22 -1.63 -11.14 -13.73
N ALA A 23 -2.15 -9.90 -13.60
CA ALA A 23 -1.30 -8.72 -13.43
C ALA A 23 -0.54 -8.77 -12.10
N LEU A 24 -1.21 -9.15 -11.01
CA LEU A 24 -0.57 -9.29 -9.71
C LEU A 24 0.51 -10.38 -9.71
N ARG A 25 0.25 -11.54 -10.33
CA ARG A 25 1.25 -12.61 -10.49
C ARG A 25 2.48 -12.10 -11.22
N PHE A 26 2.30 -11.41 -12.33
CA PHE A 26 3.41 -10.82 -13.09
C PHE A 26 4.29 -9.91 -12.21
N CYS A 27 3.66 -9.05 -11.40
CA CYS A 27 4.39 -8.16 -10.50
C CYS A 27 5.17 -8.92 -9.42
N LEU A 28 4.54 -9.93 -8.79
CA LEU A 28 5.17 -10.75 -7.75
C LEU A 28 6.35 -11.58 -8.29
N GLU A 29 6.24 -12.12 -9.53
CA GLU A 29 7.32 -12.83 -10.23
C GLU A 29 8.53 -11.93 -10.50
N ARG A 30 8.29 -10.64 -10.75
CA ARG A 30 9.35 -9.62 -10.92
C ARG A 30 10.05 -9.24 -9.61
N GLY A 31 9.56 -9.69 -8.49
CA GLY A 31 10.13 -9.36 -7.19
C GLY A 31 9.52 -8.11 -6.55
N TRP A 32 8.49 -7.53 -7.16
CA TRP A 32 7.82 -6.35 -6.63
C TRP A 32 6.80 -6.71 -5.56
N GLY A 33 6.48 -5.75 -4.69
CA GLY A 33 5.25 -5.76 -3.90
C GLY A 33 4.06 -5.36 -4.75
N ILE A 34 2.88 -5.50 -4.19
CA ILE A 34 1.62 -5.06 -4.82
C ILE A 34 0.77 -4.28 -3.82
N GLU A 35 -0.03 -3.38 -4.34
CA GLU A 35 -1.12 -2.73 -3.62
C GLU A 35 -2.44 -3.22 -4.18
N ILE A 36 -3.41 -3.52 -3.30
CA ILE A 36 -4.75 -3.98 -3.64
C ILE A 36 -5.79 -3.49 -2.64
N ASP A 37 -7.04 -3.45 -3.07
CA ASP A 37 -8.18 -2.99 -2.30
C ASP A 37 -9.04 -4.15 -1.81
N ILE A 38 -9.20 -4.33 -0.49
CA ILE A 38 -10.05 -5.36 0.08
C ILE A 38 -11.41 -4.81 0.51
N ARG A 39 -12.44 -5.55 0.16
CA ARG A 39 -13.84 -5.30 0.51
C ARG A 39 -14.50 -6.53 1.08
N ARG A 40 -15.64 -6.31 1.74
CA ARG A 40 -16.44 -7.38 2.32
C ARG A 40 -17.89 -7.31 1.83
N THR A 41 -18.47 -8.46 1.50
CA THR A 41 -19.89 -8.56 1.23
C THR A 41 -20.72 -8.53 2.53
N PRO A 42 -22.02 -8.21 2.48
CA PRO A 42 -22.89 -8.31 3.65
C PRO A 42 -22.94 -9.72 4.27
N ASN A 43 -22.66 -10.76 3.48
CA ASN A 43 -22.61 -12.14 3.94
C ASN A 43 -21.27 -12.57 4.56
N GLY A 44 -20.29 -11.64 4.64
CA GLY A 44 -19.02 -11.89 5.28
C GLY A 44 -17.90 -12.42 4.40
N GLU A 45 -18.10 -12.49 3.09
CA GLU A 45 -17.08 -12.93 2.13
C GLU A 45 -16.21 -11.77 1.69
N TYR A 46 -14.88 -11.97 1.60
CA TYR A 46 -13.94 -10.95 1.15
C TYR A 46 -13.70 -11.01 -0.36
N TYR A 47 -13.55 -9.83 -0.97
CA TYR A 47 -13.24 -9.69 -2.40
C TYR A 47 -12.31 -8.52 -2.67
N ILE A 48 -11.60 -8.56 -3.80
CA ILE A 48 -10.66 -7.53 -4.22
C ILE A 48 -11.31 -6.65 -5.28
N SER A 49 -11.47 -5.37 -4.98
CA SER A 49 -12.01 -4.37 -5.89
C SER A 49 -11.85 -2.97 -5.31
N HIS A 50 -11.43 -1.99 -6.11
CA HIS A 50 -11.39 -0.60 -5.67
C HIS A 50 -12.81 -0.06 -5.35
N ASP A 51 -13.74 -0.19 -6.29
CA ASP A 51 -15.12 0.22 -6.11
C ASP A 51 -16.01 -0.96 -5.69
N PRO A 52 -17.14 -0.71 -5.03
CA PRO A 52 -18.09 -1.77 -4.73
C PRO A 52 -18.50 -2.54 -5.99
N SER A 53 -18.35 -3.84 -5.97
CA SER A 53 -18.64 -4.72 -7.09
C SER A 53 -19.31 -6.01 -6.65
N ILE A 54 -19.87 -6.74 -7.61
CA ILE A 54 -20.47 -8.06 -7.34
C ILE A 54 -19.33 -9.07 -7.14
N LEU A 55 -19.38 -9.78 -6.01
CA LEU A 55 -18.51 -10.92 -5.75
C LEU A 55 -18.69 -11.99 -6.83
N ASN A 56 -17.58 -12.45 -7.37
CA ASN A 56 -17.54 -13.55 -8.34
C ASN A 56 -16.22 -14.34 -8.19
N LYS A 57 -16.10 -15.43 -8.95
CA LYS A 57 -14.93 -16.32 -8.87
C LYS A 57 -13.57 -15.65 -9.19
N ASN A 58 -13.56 -14.51 -9.87
CA ASN A 58 -12.32 -13.85 -10.29
C ASN A 58 -11.85 -12.79 -9.28
N ASN A 59 -12.77 -12.23 -8.47
CA ASN A 59 -12.43 -11.23 -7.44
C ASN A 59 -12.55 -11.75 -6.00
N HIS A 60 -12.90 -13.02 -5.77
CA HIS A 60 -12.94 -13.61 -4.44
C HIS A 60 -11.56 -13.64 -3.81
N ALA A 61 -11.42 -13.11 -2.59
CA ALA A 61 -10.11 -12.91 -1.95
C ALA A 61 -9.30 -14.20 -1.73
N ASP A 62 -9.94 -15.37 -1.62
CA ASP A 62 -9.24 -16.67 -1.49
C ASP A 62 -8.32 -16.97 -2.68
N VAL A 63 -8.70 -16.52 -3.89
CA VAL A 63 -7.87 -16.70 -5.09
C VAL A 63 -6.56 -15.92 -4.95
N TYR A 64 -6.65 -14.72 -4.40
CA TYR A 64 -5.49 -13.85 -4.15
C TYR A 64 -4.63 -14.38 -2.99
N CYS A 65 -5.24 -14.84 -1.90
CA CYS A 65 -4.51 -15.50 -0.82
C CYS A 65 -3.73 -16.72 -1.30
N HIS A 66 -4.31 -17.52 -2.22
CA HIS A 66 -3.59 -18.64 -2.84
C HIS A 66 -2.39 -18.14 -3.67
N LEU A 67 -2.53 -17.07 -4.41
CA LEU A 67 -1.43 -16.46 -5.15
C LEU A 67 -0.34 -15.95 -4.20
N PHE A 68 -0.70 -15.21 -3.15
CA PHE A 68 0.26 -14.59 -2.23
C PHE A 68 1.13 -15.63 -1.51
N ARG A 69 0.57 -16.76 -1.09
CA ARG A 69 1.33 -17.86 -0.48
C ARG A 69 2.43 -18.45 -1.39
N GLN A 70 2.34 -18.25 -2.71
CA GLN A 70 3.40 -18.66 -3.64
C GLN A 70 4.60 -17.72 -3.62
N TYR A 71 4.42 -16.51 -3.07
CA TYR A 71 5.44 -15.45 -3.00
C TYR A 71 5.55 -14.88 -1.57
N PRO A 72 5.92 -15.67 -0.56
CA PRO A 72 5.82 -15.29 0.85
C PRO A 72 6.72 -14.10 1.25
N ASP A 73 7.76 -13.83 0.45
CA ASP A 73 8.70 -12.73 0.69
C ASP A 73 8.26 -11.40 0.06
N ARG A 74 7.09 -11.37 -0.60
CA ARG A 74 6.57 -10.16 -1.25
C ARG A 74 5.65 -9.40 -0.31
N ILE A 75 5.71 -8.08 -0.38
CA ILE A 75 4.87 -7.19 0.41
C ILE A 75 3.53 -6.95 -0.30
N ILE A 76 2.46 -7.04 0.46
CA ILE A 76 1.10 -6.76 0.04
C ILE A 76 0.59 -5.55 0.83
N ALA A 77 0.46 -4.41 0.17
CA ALA A 77 -0.23 -3.24 0.72
C ALA A 77 -1.74 -3.45 0.56
N LEU A 78 -2.44 -3.68 1.66
CA LEU A 78 -3.86 -3.99 1.66
C LEU A 78 -4.67 -2.79 2.13
N ASN A 79 -5.34 -2.13 1.19
CA ASN A 79 -6.18 -0.98 1.42
C ASN A 79 -7.53 -1.41 2.01
N LEU A 80 -7.86 -0.90 3.19
CA LEU A 80 -9.15 -1.15 3.86
C LEU A 80 -10.21 -0.19 3.34
N LYS A 81 -11.28 -0.73 2.76
CA LYS A 81 -12.37 0.07 2.21
C LYS A 81 -13.59 0.15 3.13
N GLU A 82 -13.70 -0.69 4.12
CA GLU A 82 -14.81 -0.71 5.09
C GLU A 82 -14.30 -1.07 6.49
N PHE A 83 -15.07 -0.68 7.52
CA PHE A 83 -14.83 -0.95 8.93
C PHE A 83 -15.91 -1.82 9.58
N GLY A 84 -15.63 -2.23 10.83
CA GLY A 84 -16.50 -3.06 11.63
C GLY A 84 -16.29 -4.56 11.44
N TYR A 85 -15.18 -4.93 10.80
CA TYR A 85 -14.83 -6.33 10.48
C TYR A 85 -13.37 -6.65 10.83
N GLU A 86 -12.77 -5.89 11.70
CA GLU A 86 -11.34 -5.96 12.00
C GLU A 86 -10.95 -7.32 12.56
N ILE A 87 -11.80 -7.89 13.43
CA ILE A 87 -11.59 -9.21 14.04
C ILE A 87 -11.61 -10.28 12.95
N GLU A 88 -12.68 -10.31 12.16
CA GLU A 88 -12.87 -11.30 11.09
C GLU A 88 -11.82 -11.16 10.00
N LEU A 89 -11.34 -9.93 9.73
CA LEU A 89 -10.26 -9.71 8.78
C LEU A 89 -8.94 -10.32 9.27
N ILE A 90 -8.56 -10.08 10.52
CA ILE A 90 -7.34 -10.65 11.11
C ILE A 90 -7.43 -12.18 11.14
N GLU A 91 -8.58 -12.73 11.55
CA GLU A 91 -8.81 -14.18 11.51
C GLU A 91 -8.68 -14.75 10.08
N TYR A 92 -9.23 -14.02 9.08
CA TYR A 92 -9.15 -14.39 7.68
C TYR A 92 -7.70 -14.39 7.16
N LEU A 93 -6.92 -13.34 7.46
CA LEU A 93 -5.52 -13.23 7.05
C LEU A 93 -4.67 -14.34 7.70
N ASN A 94 -4.88 -14.60 9.00
CA ASN A 94 -4.19 -15.65 9.75
C ASN A 94 -4.54 -17.05 9.24
N LYS A 95 -5.82 -17.34 9.01
CA LYS A 95 -6.27 -18.61 8.43
C LYS A 95 -5.66 -18.87 7.05
N ASN A 96 -5.44 -17.81 6.29
CA ASN A 96 -4.82 -17.91 4.96
C ASN A 96 -3.28 -17.89 5.00
N ASN A 97 -2.64 -17.74 6.18
CA ASN A 97 -1.20 -17.68 6.37
C ASN A 97 -0.51 -16.60 5.50
N ILE A 98 -1.11 -15.40 5.44
CA ILE A 98 -0.58 -14.27 4.66
C ILE A 98 -0.32 -13.02 5.53
N THR A 99 -0.62 -13.04 6.82
CA THR A 99 -0.49 -11.89 7.74
C THR A 99 0.91 -11.30 7.74
N SER A 100 1.95 -12.13 7.72
CA SER A 100 3.35 -11.69 7.78
C SER A 100 3.80 -10.83 6.59
N GLN A 101 3.16 -10.99 5.42
CA GLN A 101 3.51 -10.25 4.20
C GLN A 101 2.58 -9.05 3.93
N VAL A 102 1.47 -8.95 4.67
CA VAL A 102 0.48 -7.87 4.52
C VAL A 102 0.79 -6.71 5.44
N PHE A 103 0.56 -5.49 5.00
CA PHE A 103 0.30 -4.36 5.87
C PHE A 103 -1.02 -3.69 5.50
N LEU A 104 -1.73 -3.18 6.52
CA LEU A 104 -3.03 -2.53 6.37
C LEU A 104 -2.86 -1.01 6.38
N PHE A 105 -3.62 -0.31 5.55
CA PHE A 105 -3.54 1.16 5.44
C PHE A 105 -4.88 1.79 4.99
N ASP A 106 -4.91 3.11 4.92
CA ASP A 106 -6.04 3.99 4.58
C ASP A 106 -7.19 4.00 5.61
N MET A 107 -6.95 3.50 6.80
CA MET A 107 -7.94 3.49 7.88
C MET A 107 -8.35 4.91 8.29
N GLU A 108 -7.41 5.84 8.26
CA GLU A 108 -7.58 7.23 8.67
C GLU A 108 -8.58 8.00 7.80
N LEU A 109 -8.82 7.52 6.58
CA LEU A 109 -9.78 8.16 5.66
C LEU A 109 -11.24 7.95 6.06
N ILE A 110 -11.51 6.91 6.82
CA ILE A 110 -12.88 6.45 7.10
C ILE A 110 -13.18 6.21 8.58
N GLU A 111 -12.17 6.18 9.46
CA GLU A 111 -12.40 5.98 10.90
C GLU A 111 -12.91 7.24 11.59
N PRO A 112 -13.80 7.10 12.59
CA PRO A 112 -14.37 8.25 13.30
C PRO A 112 -13.38 8.93 14.26
N GLU A 113 -12.47 8.16 14.85
CA GLU A 113 -11.42 8.66 15.74
C GLU A 113 -10.05 8.22 15.22
N PHE A 114 -9.17 9.17 15.06
CA PHE A 114 -7.85 8.97 14.48
C PHE A 114 -7.00 7.93 15.24
N GLY A 115 -6.51 6.93 14.52
CA GLY A 115 -5.66 5.85 15.05
C GLY A 115 -6.43 4.79 15.88
N GLN A 116 -7.75 4.88 15.96
CA GLN A 116 -8.59 3.94 16.68
C GLN A 116 -8.47 2.53 16.09
N THR A 117 -8.60 2.41 14.79
CA THR A 117 -8.53 1.12 14.08
C THR A 117 -7.13 0.53 14.16
N ALA A 118 -6.09 1.34 14.01
CA ALA A 118 -4.70 0.89 14.15
C ALA A 118 -4.43 0.30 15.54
N LYS A 119 -4.96 0.95 16.59
CA LYS A 119 -4.87 0.45 17.97
C LYS A 119 -5.63 -0.86 18.17
N LEU A 120 -6.84 -0.96 17.61
CA LEU A 120 -7.65 -2.19 17.69
C LEU A 120 -6.94 -3.35 16.97
N LEU A 121 -6.49 -3.16 15.76
CA LEU A 121 -5.78 -4.18 14.98
C LEU A 121 -4.53 -4.69 15.73
N ARG A 122 -3.76 -3.78 16.34
CA ARG A 122 -2.58 -4.15 17.13
C ARG A 122 -2.94 -4.94 18.41
N GLN A 123 -4.12 -4.72 18.99
CA GLN A 123 -4.61 -5.51 20.10
C GLN A 123 -5.04 -6.92 19.68
N LEU A 124 -5.58 -7.06 18.47
CA LEU A 124 -6.01 -8.34 17.91
C LEU A 124 -4.82 -9.20 17.46
N ASP A 125 -3.81 -8.57 16.89
CA ASP A 125 -2.59 -9.24 16.43
C ASP A 125 -1.36 -8.32 16.64
N ALA A 126 -0.45 -8.74 17.51
CA ALA A 126 0.75 -7.96 17.84
C ALA A 126 1.74 -7.83 16.67
N GLU A 127 1.67 -8.72 15.69
CA GLU A 127 2.61 -8.77 14.55
C GLU A 127 2.06 -8.10 13.29
N ILE A 128 0.75 -7.75 13.27
CA ILE A 128 0.16 -7.10 12.10
C ILE A 128 0.90 -5.80 11.76
N LYS A 129 1.28 -5.63 10.52
CA LYS A 129 1.90 -4.39 10.06
C LYS A 129 0.81 -3.39 9.67
N ILE A 130 0.99 -2.17 10.14
CA ILE A 130 0.03 -1.08 9.94
C ILE A 130 0.81 0.12 9.40
N ALA A 131 0.27 0.77 8.38
CA ALA A 131 0.77 2.03 7.90
C ALA A 131 -0.16 3.18 8.32
N ALA A 132 0.44 4.26 8.81
CA ALA A 132 -0.25 5.53 9.03
C ALA A 132 -0.03 6.44 7.83
N ARG A 133 -1.08 7.12 7.41
CA ARG A 133 -1.06 7.99 6.25
C ARG A 133 -0.55 9.39 6.58
N VAL A 134 0.18 9.96 5.64
CA VAL A 134 0.62 11.36 5.64
C VAL A 134 0.32 11.97 4.28
N SER A 135 -0.37 13.11 4.23
CA SER A 135 -0.67 13.78 2.98
C SER A 135 -0.82 15.30 3.13
N ASP A 136 -0.90 16.00 2.01
CA ASP A 136 -1.24 17.44 1.94
C ASP A 136 -2.75 17.71 2.15
N ARG A 137 -3.55 16.68 2.43
CA ARG A 137 -4.99 16.79 2.73
C ARG A 137 -5.28 16.63 4.22
N ASN A 138 -4.65 17.46 5.05
CA ASN A 138 -4.87 17.49 6.49
C ASN A 138 -4.45 16.23 7.26
N GLU A 139 -3.39 15.57 6.79
CA GLU A 139 -2.78 14.39 7.40
C GLU A 139 -1.29 14.66 7.70
N PRO A 140 -0.98 15.50 8.72
CA PRO A 140 0.39 15.92 8.99
C PRO A 140 1.25 14.78 9.57
N ILE A 141 2.56 14.88 9.38
CA ILE A 141 3.56 13.89 9.82
C ILE A 141 3.46 13.64 11.33
N GLU A 142 3.31 14.70 12.14
CA GLU A 142 3.22 14.59 13.61
C GLU A 142 2.06 13.70 14.03
N ARG A 143 0.94 13.82 13.35
CA ARG A 143 -0.25 13.02 13.59
C ARG A 143 0.02 11.55 13.29
N ALA A 144 0.60 11.23 12.15
CA ALA A 144 0.95 9.86 11.79
C ALA A 144 2.00 9.26 12.74
N LEU A 145 2.99 10.04 13.16
CA LEU A 145 4.01 9.61 14.12
C LEU A 145 3.45 9.36 15.53
N SER A 146 2.33 9.99 15.90
CA SER A 146 1.64 9.74 17.18
C SER A 146 0.93 8.39 17.24
N ILE A 147 0.74 7.70 16.11
CA ILE A 147 0.20 6.34 16.08
C ILE A 147 1.33 5.35 16.36
N GLU A 148 1.54 5.04 17.64
CA GLU A 148 2.59 4.11 18.07
C GLU A 148 2.46 2.72 17.41
N SER A 149 1.23 2.25 17.19
CA SER A 149 0.92 0.95 16.58
C SER A 149 1.30 0.88 15.09
N ALA A 150 1.43 2.00 14.38
CA ALA A 150 1.86 2.03 13.01
C ALA A 150 3.38 1.89 12.89
N SER A 151 3.86 0.89 12.19
CA SER A 151 5.29 0.67 11.91
C SER A 151 5.74 1.26 10.57
N ILE A 152 4.78 1.64 9.74
CA ILE A 152 4.97 2.14 8.38
C ILE A 152 4.33 3.53 8.27
N ILE A 153 4.93 4.41 7.48
CA ILE A 153 4.32 5.65 7.02
C ILE A 153 4.05 5.52 5.52
N TRP A 154 2.80 5.80 5.15
CA TRP A 154 2.32 5.83 3.77
C TRP A 154 2.19 7.28 3.34
N LEU A 155 3.16 7.75 2.52
CA LEU A 155 3.27 9.15 2.10
C LEU A 155 2.50 9.39 0.81
N ASP A 156 1.70 10.43 0.79
CA ASP A 156 0.89 10.81 -0.35
C ASP A 156 1.00 12.30 -0.69
N GLU A 157 1.03 12.64 -1.97
CA GLU A 157 1.12 13.99 -2.50
C GLU A 157 -0.01 14.21 -3.50
N PHE A 158 -1.20 14.58 -3.01
CA PHE A 158 -2.39 14.69 -3.84
C PHE A 158 -2.41 15.91 -4.73
N ASP A 159 -2.22 17.07 -4.14
CA ASP A 159 -2.45 18.36 -4.79
C ASP A 159 -1.12 19.09 -5.07
N ASN A 160 -0.08 18.78 -4.29
CA ASN A 160 1.24 19.41 -4.40
C ASN A 160 2.36 18.43 -4.09
N LEU A 161 3.52 18.61 -4.75
CA LEU A 161 4.77 17.93 -4.38
C LEU A 161 5.40 18.67 -3.19
N TRP A 162 4.89 18.41 -1.99
CA TRP A 162 5.18 19.20 -0.78
C TRP A 162 6.26 18.60 0.12
N LEU A 163 6.49 17.30 0.06
CA LEU A 163 7.48 16.62 0.91
C LEU A 163 8.91 17.14 0.66
N THR A 164 9.65 17.27 1.71
CA THR A 164 11.06 17.66 1.70
C THR A 164 11.96 16.54 2.24
N ASN A 165 13.27 16.66 2.04
CA ASN A 165 14.21 15.74 2.67
C ASN A 165 14.11 15.75 4.20
N ASP A 166 13.90 16.93 4.80
CA ASP A 166 13.79 17.06 6.26
C ASP A 166 12.57 16.30 6.80
N ASP A 167 11.46 16.30 6.08
CA ASP A 167 10.28 15.52 6.42
C ASP A 167 10.58 14.00 6.43
N ILE A 168 11.31 13.54 5.42
CA ILE A 168 11.73 12.13 5.35
C ILE A 168 12.70 11.79 6.48
N GLN A 169 13.68 12.66 6.79
CA GLN A 169 14.61 12.40 7.90
C GLN A 169 13.89 12.35 9.25
N LYS A 170 12.93 13.24 9.49
CA LYS A 170 12.09 13.22 10.69
C LYS A 170 11.35 11.89 10.88
N ILE A 171 10.78 11.32 9.82
CA ILE A 171 10.11 10.02 9.86
C ILE A 171 11.13 8.90 10.13
N LYS A 172 12.31 8.96 9.51
CA LYS A 172 13.39 7.97 9.73
C LYS A 172 13.91 7.99 11.16
N GLU A 173 14.04 9.17 11.78
CA GLU A 173 14.40 9.30 13.20
C GLU A 173 13.41 8.60 14.12
N ALA A 174 12.13 8.58 13.77
CA ALA A 174 11.10 7.80 14.45
C ALA A 174 11.15 6.30 14.15
N ARG A 175 12.13 5.83 13.35
CA ARG A 175 12.35 4.42 12.97
C ARG A 175 11.17 3.77 12.26
N LYS A 176 10.39 4.54 11.52
CA LYS A 176 9.30 4.02 10.69
C LYS A 176 9.81 3.66 9.31
N VAL A 177 9.22 2.62 8.72
CA VAL A 177 9.40 2.31 7.29
C VAL A 177 8.60 3.31 6.47
N ILE A 178 9.14 3.77 5.34
CA ILE A 178 8.51 4.81 4.52
C ILE A 178 8.20 4.24 3.14
N TYR A 179 6.93 4.23 2.79
CA TYR A 179 6.46 3.98 1.42
C TYR A 179 5.77 5.22 0.89
N ALA A 180 6.13 5.64 -0.33
CA ALA A 180 5.55 6.82 -0.97
C ALA A 180 4.67 6.43 -2.15
N ILE A 181 3.58 7.15 -2.31
CA ILE A 181 2.76 7.09 -3.52
C ILE A 181 3.45 7.90 -4.62
N SER A 182 3.52 7.33 -5.79
CA SER A 182 4.08 8.00 -6.95
C SER A 182 3.10 9.05 -7.50
N PRO A 183 3.58 10.26 -7.82
CA PRO A 183 2.68 11.38 -8.14
C PRO A 183 1.78 11.16 -9.37
N GLU A 184 2.14 10.29 -10.31
CA GLU A 184 1.28 10.01 -11.47
C GLU A 184 -0.08 9.42 -11.08
N ILE A 185 -0.18 8.74 -9.93
CA ILE A 185 -1.44 8.21 -9.41
C ILE A 185 -2.45 9.36 -9.18
N HIS A 186 -1.95 10.55 -8.89
CA HIS A 186 -2.74 11.78 -8.75
C HIS A 186 -2.69 12.70 -9.98
N GLY A 187 -2.20 12.20 -11.11
CA GLY A 187 -2.25 12.91 -12.39
C GLY A 187 -1.10 13.88 -12.64
N PHE A 188 -0.04 13.86 -11.84
CA PHE A 188 1.16 14.66 -12.15
C PHE A 188 1.85 14.16 -13.43
N PRO A 189 2.41 15.07 -14.25
CA PRO A 189 3.06 14.69 -15.48
C PRO A 189 4.37 13.93 -15.24
N MET A 190 4.67 12.95 -16.08
CA MET A 190 5.83 12.05 -15.94
C MET A 190 7.18 12.76 -15.75
N GLY A 191 7.36 13.95 -16.32
CA GLY A 191 8.59 14.73 -16.10
C GLY A 191 8.80 15.12 -14.63
N GLN A 192 7.72 15.41 -13.89
CA GLN A 192 7.79 15.66 -12.45
C GLN A 192 7.92 14.36 -11.64
N VAL A 193 7.29 13.29 -12.13
CA VAL A 193 7.35 11.97 -11.50
C VAL A 193 8.78 11.44 -11.45
N TYR A 194 9.54 11.49 -12.54
CA TYR A 194 10.94 11.05 -12.57
C TYR A 194 11.81 11.84 -11.59
N GLN A 195 11.63 13.16 -11.52
CA GLN A 195 12.34 13.99 -10.55
C GLN A 195 11.98 13.61 -9.11
N ARG A 196 10.70 13.31 -8.84
CA ARG A 196 10.24 12.92 -7.52
C ARG A 196 10.75 11.52 -7.13
N TRP A 197 10.80 10.58 -8.04
CA TRP A 197 11.41 9.27 -7.80
C TRP A 197 12.89 9.37 -7.41
N GLU A 198 13.66 10.22 -8.11
CA GLU A 198 15.05 10.49 -7.79
C GLU A 198 15.20 11.11 -6.40
N GLN A 199 14.35 12.07 -6.04
CA GLN A 199 14.31 12.66 -4.71
C GLN A 199 14.01 11.60 -3.65
N PHE A 200 12.95 10.80 -3.81
CA PHE A 200 12.62 9.74 -2.87
C PHE A 200 13.74 8.71 -2.71
N TYR A 201 14.39 8.34 -3.80
CA TYR A 201 15.56 7.45 -3.76
C TYR A 201 16.71 8.08 -2.96
N THR A 202 17.06 9.32 -3.26
CA THR A 202 18.16 10.05 -2.61
C THR A 202 17.89 10.30 -1.13
N TRP A 203 16.63 10.60 -0.76
CA TRP A 203 16.23 10.82 0.63
C TRP A 203 16.13 9.53 1.44
N GLY A 204 16.19 8.38 0.76
CA GLY A 204 16.19 7.06 1.40
C GLY A 204 14.80 6.56 1.79
N VAL A 205 13.78 6.87 0.99
CA VAL A 205 12.45 6.23 1.06
C VAL A 205 12.60 4.74 0.80
N ASN A 206 11.90 3.90 1.56
CA ASN A 206 12.06 2.44 1.50
C ASN A 206 11.40 1.81 0.27
N GLY A 207 10.33 2.42 -0.26
CA GLY A 207 9.68 1.94 -1.47
C GLY A 207 8.70 2.95 -2.06
N ILE A 208 8.33 2.73 -3.32
CA ILE A 208 7.39 3.59 -4.07
C ILE A 208 6.27 2.70 -4.63
N CYS A 209 5.02 3.14 -4.40
CA CYS A 209 3.82 2.59 -5.02
C CYS A 209 3.52 3.36 -6.30
N THR A 210 3.40 2.69 -7.45
CA THR A 210 3.31 3.33 -8.77
C THR A 210 2.50 2.50 -9.76
N ASP A 211 1.89 3.17 -10.73
CA ASP A 211 1.28 2.55 -11.90
C ASP A 211 2.31 2.17 -13.00
N TYR A 212 3.57 2.62 -12.85
CA TYR A 212 4.66 2.42 -13.82
C TYR A 212 5.83 1.63 -13.23
N ALA A 213 5.54 0.46 -12.61
CA ALA A 213 6.54 -0.35 -11.92
C ALA A 213 7.72 -0.78 -12.83
N ASP A 214 7.48 -1.10 -14.11
CA ASP A 214 8.52 -1.41 -15.11
C ASP A 214 9.47 -0.20 -15.30
N GLU A 215 8.90 0.99 -15.47
CA GLU A 215 9.66 2.23 -15.71
C GLU A 215 10.48 2.62 -14.46
N LEU A 216 9.88 2.51 -13.27
CA LEU A 216 10.60 2.76 -12.03
C LEU A 216 11.76 1.78 -11.84
N GLU A 217 11.58 0.50 -12.18
CA GLU A 217 12.67 -0.49 -12.10
C GLU A 217 13.85 -0.13 -13.03
N LEU A 218 13.56 0.27 -14.26
CA LEU A 218 14.58 0.73 -15.21
C LEU A 218 15.30 1.98 -14.70
N THR A 219 14.55 2.92 -14.16
CA THR A 219 15.07 4.16 -13.59
C THR A 219 16.01 3.88 -12.41
N ILE A 220 15.60 3.02 -11.47
CA ILE A 220 16.46 2.61 -10.33
C ILE A 220 17.75 1.93 -10.83
N LYS A 221 17.66 1.06 -11.82
CA LYS A 221 18.84 0.40 -12.40
C LYS A 221 19.83 1.41 -12.99
N SER A 222 19.34 2.49 -13.59
CA SER A 222 20.19 3.56 -14.14
C SER A 222 20.94 4.36 -13.06
N TRP A 223 20.42 4.42 -11.83
CA TRP A 223 21.10 5.08 -10.70
C TRP A 223 22.17 4.22 -10.04
N LEU A 224 22.11 2.89 -10.24
CA LEU A 224 23.04 1.92 -9.63
C LEU A 224 24.23 1.58 -10.53
N GLY A 225 24.15 1.87 -11.83
CA GLY A 225 25.19 1.59 -12.84
C GLY A 225 26.04 2.75 -13.16
#